data_5ff19b328e3e2162de858084fd033c3f
#
_entry.id   5ff19b328e3e2162de858084fd033c3f
#
_cell.length_a   1.000
_cell.length_b   1.000
_cell.length_c   1.000
_cell.angle_alpha   90.00
_cell.angle_beta   90.00
_cell.angle_gamma   90.00
#
_symmetry.space_group_name_H-M   'P 1'
#
loop_
_entity.id
_entity.type
_entity.pdbx_description
1 polymer ?
#
loop_
_entity_poly.entity_id
_entity_poly.type
_entity_poly.pdbx_seq_one_letter_code
_entity_poly.pdbx_strand_id
1 'polypeptide(L)'
;TNVFTAQPYYLSGTDSTGKFTINNIKPGQYKAYAWQDENNNLKAEFKTEAFDYIKDTISIDQNLENVSFNLSKGDQTPLKLTRTAVTGRTFDLIFNKEPTDIQLKNSELGKSIFYTTGDKRIKLFSKTTMSDSLQFNINVKDSVGFQTDTLIWAKFPETDRKPEKITITANSGKGFYKTLPIELTFNKPISSINTDSLYIAYDTSSIIQIMPEMLSFDDSLRRTKLLLNVPIPDSLAAEIFTIKAADSTFFDIENQFNEKEFTANYKKLKREALSDAISGKIEGSEGPFIIQLLNSKGEISREIFITQQNTFQFLLVEPGTYRIKVIADLNGNNRWDPANFTEGRYAEQVFYFLDPVTGNKEIILRGGWTLEDQNILTPPKTGVAKQKNKSVDN
;
A
#
# COMPACT_ATOMS: atom_id res chain seq x y z
N THR A 1 21.36 24.74 11.74
CA THR A 1 21.81 24.11 10.47
C THR A 1 20.86 22.99 10.15
N ASN A 2 20.40 22.89 8.93
CA ASN A 2 19.52 21.84 8.42
C ASN A 2 20.37 20.89 7.56
N VAL A 3 20.34 19.59 7.85
CA VAL A 3 21.14 18.55 7.17
C VAL A 3 20.85 18.46 5.66
N PHE A 4 19.70 18.93 5.21
CA PHE A 4 19.33 18.97 3.79
C PHE A 4 19.99 20.15 3.04
N THR A 5 20.50 21.15 3.73
CA THR A 5 21.08 22.36 3.11
C THR A 5 22.56 22.55 3.39
N ALA A 6 23.07 21.96 4.47
CA ALA A 6 24.45 22.12 4.89
C ALA A 6 24.98 20.85 5.54
N GLN A 7 26.30 20.66 5.45
CA GLN A 7 26.98 19.56 6.15
C GLN A 7 26.88 19.74 7.68
N PRO A 8 26.79 18.63 8.44
CA PRO A 8 26.74 18.68 9.90
C PRO A 8 28.08 19.08 10.51
N TYR A 9 28.02 19.59 11.73
CA TYR A 9 29.23 19.97 12.49
C TYR A 9 29.99 18.75 13.03
N TYR A 10 29.24 17.72 13.46
CA TYR A 10 29.74 16.44 13.92
C TYR A 10 29.09 15.35 13.11
N LEU A 11 29.86 14.38 12.69
CA LEU A 11 29.42 13.27 11.85
C LEU A 11 30.09 11.99 12.28
N SER A 12 29.38 10.88 12.24
CA SER A 12 29.90 9.52 12.41
C SER A 12 29.12 8.56 11.54
N GLY A 13 29.77 7.56 10.99
CA GLY A 13 29.10 6.42 10.36
C GLY A 13 28.65 5.38 11.37
N THR A 14 27.70 4.55 10.99
CA THR A 14 27.30 3.35 11.73
C THR A 14 28.20 2.17 11.38
N ASP A 15 28.34 1.23 12.30
CA ASP A 15 28.89 -0.10 12.01
C ASP A 15 27.85 -1.01 11.30
N SER A 16 28.23 -2.25 10.99
CA SER A 16 27.35 -3.24 10.36
C SER A 16 26.12 -3.63 11.20
N THR A 17 26.11 -3.30 12.48
CA THR A 17 24.97 -3.54 13.40
C THR A 17 24.08 -2.31 13.57
N GLY A 18 24.41 -1.20 12.91
CA GLY A 18 23.70 0.08 13.01
C GLY A 18 24.10 0.91 14.24
N LYS A 19 25.14 0.53 15.00
CA LYS A 19 25.64 1.31 16.13
C LYS A 19 26.54 2.45 15.68
N PHE A 20 26.44 3.57 16.36
CA PHE A 20 27.26 4.75 16.10
C PHE A 20 27.76 5.39 17.40
N THR A 21 28.88 6.13 17.30
CA THR A 21 29.41 6.94 18.39
C THR A 21 29.97 8.24 17.81
N ILE A 22 29.62 9.36 18.40
CA ILE A 22 30.20 10.66 18.09
C ILE A 22 30.96 11.15 19.32
N ASN A 23 32.27 11.28 19.19
CA ASN A 23 33.18 11.68 20.27
C ASN A 23 33.49 13.19 20.24
N ASN A 24 33.92 13.73 21.38
CA ASN A 24 34.44 15.10 21.50
C ASN A 24 33.45 16.19 21.09
N ILE A 25 32.17 15.97 21.35
CA ILE A 25 31.14 16.99 21.15
C ILE A 25 31.30 18.05 22.25
N LYS A 26 31.38 19.33 21.87
CA LYS A 26 31.39 20.43 22.85
C LYS A 26 30.04 20.53 23.55
N PRO A 27 30.01 20.89 24.85
CA PRO A 27 28.74 21.17 25.52
C PRO A 27 27.92 22.22 24.77
N GLY A 28 26.60 21.96 24.64
CA GLY A 28 25.73 22.86 23.87
C GLY A 28 24.41 22.22 23.46
N GLN A 29 23.68 22.96 22.63
CA GLN A 29 22.37 22.54 22.11
C GLN A 29 22.50 22.09 20.66
N TYR A 30 22.00 20.90 20.35
CA TYR A 30 22.18 20.26 19.06
C TYR A 30 20.86 19.74 18.47
N LYS A 31 20.77 19.75 17.14
CA LYS A 31 19.80 18.96 16.38
C LYS A 31 20.51 17.71 15.88
N ALA A 32 19.85 16.56 16.03
CA ALA A 32 20.39 15.27 15.61
C ALA A 32 19.61 14.71 14.43
N TYR A 33 20.34 14.19 13.46
CA TYR A 33 19.81 13.60 12.22
C TYR A 33 20.56 12.31 11.93
N ALA A 34 19.89 11.37 11.28
CA ALA A 34 20.49 10.21 10.66
C ALA A 34 19.99 10.09 9.22
N TRP A 35 20.83 9.68 8.30
CA TRP A 35 20.44 9.46 6.91
C TRP A 35 21.35 8.44 6.24
N GLN A 36 20.84 7.84 5.15
CA GLN A 36 21.60 6.95 4.30
C GLN A 36 22.20 7.77 3.16
N ASP A 37 23.46 8.17 3.32
CA ASP A 37 24.18 8.98 2.34
C ASP A 37 24.61 8.11 1.14
N GLU A 38 23.73 7.99 0.13
CA GLU A 38 23.95 7.13 -1.05
C GLU A 38 25.01 7.71 -2.01
N ASN A 39 25.19 9.02 -2.02
CA ASN A 39 26.09 9.72 -2.94
C ASN A 39 27.36 10.31 -2.30
N ASN A 40 27.57 10.10 -1.00
CA ASN A 40 28.71 10.55 -0.22
C ASN A 40 28.93 12.08 -0.23
N ASN A 41 27.85 12.86 -0.26
CA ASN A 41 27.94 14.32 -0.25
C ASN A 41 27.84 14.93 1.16
N LEU A 42 27.61 14.09 2.18
CA LEU A 42 27.46 14.44 3.60
C LEU A 42 26.26 15.38 3.87
N LYS A 43 25.23 15.27 3.07
CA LYS A 43 23.94 15.95 3.20
C LYS A 43 22.81 14.97 2.95
N ALA A 44 21.71 15.12 3.65
CA ALA A 44 20.53 14.32 3.34
C ALA A 44 19.77 14.87 2.13
N GLU A 45 19.30 14.00 1.26
CA GLU A 45 18.52 14.40 0.09
C GLU A 45 17.04 14.08 0.25
N PHE A 46 16.21 15.10 0.13
CA PHE A 46 14.75 15.03 0.33
C PHE A 46 14.01 13.98 -0.50
N LYS A 47 14.51 13.64 -1.68
CA LYS A 47 13.81 12.77 -2.62
C LYS A 47 14.26 11.33 -2.59
N THR A 48 15.54 11.12 -2.34
CA THR A 48 16.21 9.88 -2.71
C THR A 48 16.73 9.10 -1.52
N GLU A 49 17.04 9.77 -0.42
CA GLU A 49 17.69 9.16 0.72
C GLU A 49 16.72 8.95 1.89
N ALA A 50 16.89 7.80 2.56
CA ALA A 50 16.21 7.55 3.80
C ALA A 50 16.83 8.38 4.92
N PHE A 51 16.00 8.99 5.74
CA PHE A 51 16.45 9.84 6.85
C PHE A 51 15.55 9.72 8.07
N ASP A 52 16.07 10.19 9.20
CA ASP A 52 15.33 10.41 10.43
C ASP A 52 15.96 11.58 11.21
N TYR A 53 15.24 12.09 12.20
CA TYR A 53 15.68 13.25 12.97
C TYR A 53 15.08 13.24 14.37
N ILE A 54 15.73 13.88 15.33
CA ILE A 54 15.13 14.17 16.62
C ILE A 54 14.51 15.55 16.57
N LYS A 55 13.19 15.62 16.79
CA LYS A 55 12.41 16.85 16.69
C LYS A 55 12.88 17.91 17.69
N ASP A 56 13.12 17.49 18.92
CA ASP A 56 13.56 18.38 19.99
C ASP A 56 15.06 18.63 19.92
N THR A 57 15.46 19.75 20.49
CA THR A 57 16.89 20.05 20.66
C THR A 57 17.46 19.19 21.79
N ILE A 58 18.61 18.58 21.56
CA ILE A 58 19.33 17.78 22.53
C ILE A 58 20.35 18.68 23.24
N SER A 59 20.31 18.71 24.58
CA SER A 59 21.37 19.33 25.39
C SER A 59 22.45 18.31 25.66
N ILE A 60 23.68 18.64 25.29
CA ILE A 60 24.86 17.80 25.58
C ILE A 60 25.76 18.57 26.57
N ASP A 61 25.72 18.13 27.79
CA ASP A 61 26.53 18.59 28.91
C ASP A 61 27.32 17.43 29.57
N GLN A 62 26.95 16.19 29.24
CA GLN A 62 27.57 14.94 29.67
C GLN A 62 27.43 13.89 28.58
N ASN A 63 27.97 12.69 28.78
CA ASN A 63 27.80 11.59 27.84
C ASN A 63 26.31 11.23 27.70
N LEU A 64 25.87 11.14 26.48
CA LEU A 64 24.50 10.78 26.12
C LEU A 64 24.50 9.38 25.50
N GLU A 65 23.65 8.51 26.00
CA GLU A 65 23.49 7.13 25.52
C GLU A 65 22.04 6.87 25.06
N ASN A 66 21.84 5.73 24.39
CA ASN A 66 20.53 5.27 23.95
C ASN A 66 19.80 6.24 23.02
N VAL A 67 20.54 6.87 22.13
CA VAL A 67 19.98 7.64 21.02
C VAL A 67 19.65 6.68 19.88
N SER A 68 18.41 6.72 19.39
CA SER A 68 17.94 5.83 18.33
C SER A 68 17.27 6.59 17.22
N PHE A 69 17.43 6.09 15.99
CA PHE A 69 16.81 6.61 14.77
C PHE A 69 16.16 5.46 13.98
N ASN A 70 15.02 5.74 13.35
CA ASN A 70 14.32 4.81 12.48
C ASN A 70 14.15 5.47 11.09
N LEU A 71 15.11 5.21 10.21
CA LEU A 71 15.16 5.84 8.91
C LEU A 71 13.96 5.46 8.05
N SER A 72 13.40 6.44 7.37
CA SER A 72 12.33 6.26 6.41
C SER A 72 12.60 7.04 5.13
N LYS A 73 12.17 6.49 3.99
CA LYS A 73 12.28 7.15 2.69
C LYS A 73 10.94 7.74 2.28
N GLY A 74 10.92 9.04 1.98
CA GLY A 74 9.73 9.72 1.52
C GLY A 74 10.13 11.04 0.86
N ASP A 75 9.59 11.34 -0.32
CA ASP A 75 9.88 12.59 -1.05
C ASP A 75 9.32 13.80 -0.29
N GLN A 76 10.19 14.58 0.34
CA GLN A 76 9.84 15.75 1.16
C GLN A 76 9.56 17.02 0.31
N THR A 77 9.53 16.94 -1.01
CA THR A 77 9.14 18.09 -1.84
C THR A 77 7.62 18.31 -1.79
N PRO A 78 7.11 19.54 -1.85
CA PRO A 78 5.67 19.78 -1.90
C PRO A 78 5.01 19.10 -3.11
N LEU A 79 3.83 18.52 -2.91
CA LEU A 79 2.99 18.02 -4.00
C LEU A 79 2.48 19.21 -4.83
N LYS A 80 2.57 19.13 -6.16
CA LYS A 80 2.11 20.20 -7.06
C LYS A 80 1.44 19.61 -8.29
N LEU A 81 0.29 20.17 -8.68
CA LEU A 81 -0.26 20.02 -10.01
C LEU A 81 0.64 20.81 -10.98
N THR A 82 1.31 20.09 -11.89
CA THR A 82 2.29 20.72 -12.82
C THR A 82 1.64 21.21 -14.09
N ARG A 83 0.65 20.47 -14.59
CA ARG A 83 -0.14 20.86 -15.77
C ARG A 83 -1.41 20.04 -15.88
N THR A 84 -2.32 20.53 -16.70
CA THR A 84 -3.48 19.78 -17.20
C THR A 84 -3.37 19.59 -18.70
N ALA A 85 -3.98 18.54 -19.26
CA ALA A 85 -3.98 18.29 -20.70
C ALA A 85 -5.24 17.57 -21.12
N VAL A 86 -5.79 17.95 -22.29
CA VAL A 86 -6.82 17.19 -22.98
C VAL A 86 -6.13 16.15 -23.85
N THR A 87 -6.53 14.88 -23.71
CA THR A 87 -5.97 13.76 -24.46
C THR A 87 -7.11 12.94 -25.07
N GLY A 88 -7.47 13.23 -26.31
CA GLY A 88 -8.69 12.66 -26.91
C GLY A 88 -9.93 13.11 -26.12
N ARG A 89 -10.73 12.15 -25.64
CA ARG A 89 -11.92 12.38 -24.80
C ARG A 89 -11.62 12.41 -23.29
N THR A 90 -10.35 12.41 -22.91
CA THR A 90 -9.96 12.39 -21.49
C THR A 90 -9.29 13.70 -21.10
N PHE A 91 -9.29 13.98 -19.80
CA PHE A 91 -8.63 15.14 -19.23
C PHE A 91 -7.65 14.69 -18.17
N ASP A 92 -6.37 15.01 -18.37
CA ASP A 92 -5.27 14.61 -17.52
C ASP A 92 -4.89 15.71 -16.52
N LEU A 93 -4.71 15.34 -15.28
CA LEU A 93 -4.11 16.14 -14.22
C LEU A 93 -2.74 15.52 -13.91
N ILE A 94 -1.66 16.27 -14.16
CA ILE A 94 -0.30 15.75 -14.07
C ILE A 94 0.40 16.43 -12.91
N PHE A 95 0.91 15.60 -11.97
CA PHE A 95 1.58 16.04 -10.76
C PHE A 95 3.09 15.82 -10.85
N ASN A 96 3.85 16.48 -9.99
CA ASN A 96 5.30 16.26 -9.87
C ASN A 96 5.65 14.91 -9.23
N LYS A 97 4.73 14.34 -8.44
CA LYS A 97 4.83 13.02 -7.79
C LYS A 97 3.46 12.37 -7.63
N GLU A 98 3.43 11.10 -7.25
CA GLU A 98 2.20 10.31 -7.18
C GLU A 98 1.24 10.83 -6.10
N PRO A 99 -0.01 11.18 -6.45
CA PRO A 99 -1.06 11.42 -5.48
C PRO A 99 -1.61 10.08 -4.94
N THR A 100 -1.78 9.96 -3.64
CA THR A 100 -2.25 8.74 -2.98
C THR A 100 -3.64 8.86 -2.36
N ASP A 101 -3.97 10.03 -1.82
CA ASP A 101 -5.29 10.34 -1.28
C ASP A 101 -5.95 11.39 -2.18
N ILE A 102 -7.05 11.00 -2.83
CA ILE A 102 -7.64 11.79 -3.91
C ILE A 102 -9.09 12.06 -3.59
N GLN A 103 -9.41 13.34 -3.47
CA GLN A 103 -10.77 13.83 -3.32
C GLN A 103 -11.11 14.78 -4.46
N LEU A 104 -11.98 14.32 -5.33
CA LEU A 104 -12.52 15.11 -6.44
C LEU A 104 -13.98 15.45 -6.13
N LYS A 105 -14.38 16.70 -6.33
CA LYS A 105 -15.76 17.14 -6.09
C LYS A 105 -16.33 17.77 -7.37
N ASN A 106 -17.34 17.12 -7.90
CA ASN A 106 -18.18 17.57 -9.00
C ASN A 106 -19.49 16.76 -8.99
N SER A 107 -20.63 17.33 -9.41
CA SER A 107 -21.94 16.68 -9.40
C SER A 107 -22.05 15.48 -10.37
N GLU A 108 -21.22 15.44 -11.39
CA GLU A 108 -21.19 14.40 -12.44
C GLU A 108 -20.27 13.23 -12.09
N LEU A 109 -19.44 13.37 -11.06
CA LEU A 109 -18.52 12.32 -10.64
C LEU A 109 -19.29 11.09 -10.12
N GLY A 110 -18.96 9.92 -10.64
CA GLY A 110 -19.67 8.66 -10.37
C GLY A 110 -20.95 8.44 -11.19
N LYS A 111 -21.37 9.42 -12.02
CA LYS A 111 -22.52 9.32 -12.93
C LYS A 111 -22.08 9.27 -14.39
N SER A 112 -21.54 10.36 -14.88
CA SER A 112 -21.03 10.52 -16.25
C SER A 112 -19.51 10.68 -16.30
N ILE A 113 -18.88 11.04 -15.19
CA ILE A 113 -17.43 11.22 -15.04
C ILE A 113 -16.86 10.19 -14.07
N PHE A 114 -15.77 9.57 -14.48
CA PHE A 114 -14.98 8.60 -13.70
C PHE A 114 -13.50 8.93 -13.85
N TYR A 115 -12.64 8.31 -13.05
CA TYR A 115 -11.20 8.58 -13.14
C TYR A 115 -10.33 7.35 -12.92
N THR A 116 -9.10 7.43 -13.39
CA THR A 116 -8.02 6.50 -13.05
C THR A 116 -6.83 7.24 -12.46
N THR A 117 -5.96 6.51 -11.78
CA THR A 117 -4.73 7.04 -11.19
C THR A 117 -3.55 6.20 -11.61
N GLY A 118 -2.38 6.80 -11.66
CA GLY A 118 -1.11 6.15 -11.95
C GLY A 118 -0.15 7.07 -12.68
N ASP A 119 1.14 6.81 -12.60
CA ASP A 119 2.19 7.58 -13.27
C ASP A 119 2.13 9.09 -12.97
N LYS A 120 1.92 9.45 -11.71
CA LYS A 120 1.77 10.84 -11.23
C LYS A 120 0.60 11.59 -11.89
N ARG A 121 -0.41 10.86 -12.31
CA ARG A 121 -1.54 11.38 -13.08
C ARG A 121 -2.87 10.95 -12.48
N ILE A 122 -3.83 11.85 -12.54
CA ILE A 122 -5.25 11.55 -12.45
C ILE A 122 -5.84 11.80 -13.83
N LYS A 123 -6.42 10.78 -14.44
CA LYS A 123 -7.06 10.88 -15.75
C LYS A 123 -8.57 10.80 -15.56
N LEU A 124 -9.26 11.87 -15.97
CA LEU A 124 -10.72 11.95 -15.97
C LEU A 124 -11.26 11.44 -17.30
N PHE A 125 -12.32 10.63 -17.23
CA PHE A 125 -13.05 10.09 -18.36
C PHE A 125 -14.49 10.59 -18.33
N SER A 126 -15.05 10.88 -19.49
CA SER A 126 -16.46 11.21 -19.64
C SER A 126 -17.18 10.20 -20.54
N LYS A 127 -18.42 9.82 -20.16
CA LYS A 127 -19.31 9.01 -21.00
C LYS A 127 -19.69 9.70 -22.30
N THR A 128 -19.77 11.01 -22.25
CA THR A 128 -20.22 11.84 -23.36
C THR A 128 -19.25 12.97 -23.64
N THR A 129 -19.18 13.42 -24.86
CA THR A 129 -18.48 14.66 -25.22
C THR A 129 -19.26 15.87 -24.73
N MET A 130 -18.58 16.93 -24.38
CA MET A 130 -19.15 18.15 -23.84
C MET A 130 -18.49 19.37 -24.48
N SER A 131 -19.30 20.34 -24.91
CA SER A 131 -18.84 21.63 -25.46
C SER A 131 -18.29 22.51 -24.33
N ASP A 132 -18.94 22.47 -23.17
CA ASP A 132 -18.59 23.27 -22.01
C ASP A 132 -17.60 22.56 -21.09
N SER A 133 -16.83 23.33 -20.35
CA SER A 133 -15.92 22.80 -19.34
C SER A 133 -16.64 22.54 -18.03
N LEU A 134 -16.27 21.46 -17.34
CA LEU A 134 -16.76 21.12 -16.03
C LEU A 134 -15.75 21.56 -14.96
N GLN A 135 -16.25 22.19 -13.92
CA GLN A 135 -15.46 22.62 -12.78
C GLN A 135 -15.27 21.48 -11.77
N PHE A 136 -14.03 21.25 -11.35
CA PHE A 136 -13.71 20.31 -10.29
C PHE A 136 -12.94 21.01 -9.17
N ASN A 137 -13.37 20.77 -7.93
CA ASN A 137 -12.55 21.04 -6.74
C ASN A 137 -11.72 19.79 -6.48
N ILE A 138 -10.40 19.98 -6.40
CA ILE A 138 -9.44 18.91 -6.24
C ILE A 138 -8.69 19.11 -4.93
N ASN A 139 -8.77 18.11 -4.07
CA ASN A 139 -7.93 18.00 -2.88
C ASN A 139 -7.19 16.67 -2.99
N VAL A 140 -5.88 16.72 -3.06
CA VAL A 140 -5.03 15.53 -3.18
C VAL A 140 -3.87 15.59 -2.20
N LYS A 141 -3.49 14.43 -1.66
CA LYS A 141 -2.29 14.27 -0.83
C LYS A 141 -1.38 13.22 -1.43
N ASP A 142 -0.10 13.32 -1.15
CA ASP A 142 0.86 12.25 -1.43
C ASP A 142 1.08 11.34 -0.22
N SER A 143 1.98 10.35 -0.37
CA SER A 143 2.31 9.39 0.69
C SER A 143 2.97 10.02 1.92
N VAL A 144 3.59 11.18 1.79
CA VAL A 144 4.21 11.93 2.90
C VAL A 144 3.20 12.79 3.64
N GLY A 145 2.08 13.14 2.99
CA GLY A 145 1.02 13.99 3.52
C GLY A 145 1.01 15.41 2.97
N PHE A 146 1.90 15.76 2.01
CA PHE A 146 1.80 17.05 1.34
C PHE A 146 0.52 17.14 0.52
N GLN A 147 -0.20 18.23 0.68
CA GLN A 147 -1.52 18.45 0.11
C GLN A 147 -1.49 19.52 -0.97
N THR A 148 -2.31 19.34 -1.99
CA THR A 148 -2.63 20.34 -3.01
C THR A 148 -4.14 20.50 -3.11
N ASP A 149 -4.61 21.72 -2.90
CA ASP A 149 -5.99 22.13 -3.13
C ASP A 149 -6.04 23.05 -4.34
N THR A 150 -6.88 22.75 -5.32
CA THR A 150 -7.02 23.58 -6.52
C THR A 150 -8.35 23.39 -7.20
N LEU A 151 -8.72 24.42 -7.98
CA LEU A 151 -9.87 24.42 -8.86
C LEU A 151 -9.40 24.24 -10.31
N ILE A 152 -10.03 23.33 -11.05
CA ILE A 152 -9.74 23.13 -12.46
C ILE A 152 -11.01 23.13 -13.29
N TRP A 153 -10.83 23.33 -14.60
CA TRP A 153 -11.87 23.27 -15.62
C TRP A 153 -11.52 22.19 -16.64
N ALA A 154 -12.18 21.03 -16.53
CA ALA A 154 -11.96 19.91 -17.41
C ALA A 154 -12.81 19.99 -18.68
N LYS A 155 -12.23 19.65 -19.82
CA LYS A 155 -12.90 19.63 -21.13
C LYS A 155 -12.89 18.22 -21.71
N PHE A 156 -13.99 17.84 -22.35
CA PHE A 156 -14.18 16.53 -22.97
C PHE A 156 -14.68 16.71 -24.42
N PRO A 157 -13.84 17.23 -25.32
CA PRO A 157 -14.24 17.56 -26.69
C PRO A 157 -14.46 16.33 -27.55
N GLU A 158 -15.14 16.52 -28.66
CA GLU A 158 -15.11 15.55 -29.76
C GLU A 158 -13.70 15.43 -30.33
N THR A 159 -13.35 14.24 -30.80
CA THR A 159 -12.02 13.94 -31.31
C THR A 159 -12.07 12.74 -32.26
N ASP A 160 -11.26 12.77 -33.31
CA ASP A 160 -11.02 11.64 -34.20
C ASP A 160 -10.02 10.63 -33.65
N ARG A 161 -9.42 10.93 -32.50
CA ARG A 161 -8.47 10.02 -31.83
C ARG A 161 -9.21 8.77 -31.37
N LYS A 162 -8.79 7.61 -31.87
CA LYS A 162 -9.33 6.32 -31.43
C LYS A 162 -9.01 6.11 -29.94
N PRO A 163 -10.02 5.69 -29.15
CA PRO A 163 -9.80 5.30 -27.76
C PRO A 163 -8.80 4.14 -27.65
N GLU A 164 -8.10 4.08 -26.56
CA GLU A 164 -7.27 2.94 -26.21
C GLU A 164 -8.14 1.69 -26.02
N LYS A 165 -7.65 0.52 -26.45
CA LYS A 165 -8.36 -0.74 -26.23
C LYS A 165 -8.45 -1.07 -24.76
N ILE A 166 -9.54 -1.73 -24.37
CA ILE A 166 -9.68 -2.27 -23.03
C ILE A 166 -8.68 -3.42 -22.81
N THR A 167 -8.03 -3.43 -21.66
CA THR A 167 -7.19 -4.54 -21.22
C THR A 167 -7.70 -5.08 -19.88
N ILE A 168 -7.60 -6.40 -19.69
CA ILE A 168 -8.10 -7.11 -18.53
C ILE A 168 -6.97 -7.96 -17.96
N THR A 169 -6.76 -7.88 -16.68
CA THR A 169 -5.88 -8.78 -15.93
C THR A 169 -6.63 -9.35 -14.74
N ALA A 170 -6.20 -10.52 -14.26
CA ALA A 170 -6.81 -11.17 -13.11
C ALA A 170 -5.76 -11.53 -12.06
N ASN A 171 -6.18 -11.67 -10.81
CA ASN A 171 -5.38 -12.20 -9.70
C ASN A 171 -5.21 -13.73 -9.78
N SER A 172 -5.13 -14.30 -10.98
CA SER A 172 -5.02 -15.74 -11.22
C SER A 172 -3.76 -16.37 -10.64
N GLY A 173 -3.75 -17.70 -10.55
CA GLY A 173 -2.60 -18.47 -10.05
C GLY A 173 -2.52 -18.56 -8.52
N LYS A 174 -3.44 -17.92 -7.79
CA LYS A 174 -3.60 -18.10 -6.34
C LYS A 174 -4.53 -19.27 -6.06
N GLY A 175 -4.23 -20.03 -5.01
CA GLY A 175 -5.13 -21.05 -4.51
C GLY A 175 -6.29 -20.43 -3.71
N PHE A 176 -7.39 -21.15 -3.59
CA PHE A 176 -8.52 -20.75 -2.76
C PHE A 176 -9.13 -21.94 -2.00
N TYR A 177 -9.81 -21.65 -0.90
CA TYR A 177 -10.55 -22.64 -0.13
C TYR A 177 -11.96 -22.12 0.16
N LYS A 178 -13.00 -22.92 -0.18
CA LYS A 178 -14.45 -22.62 -0.04
C LYS A 178 -14.96 -21.40 -0.80
N THR A 179 -14.28 -20.27 -0.78
CA THR A 179 -14.69 -19.08 -1.51
C THR A 179 -13.62 -18.71 -2.52
N LEU A 180 -14.00 -18.55 -3.77
CA LEU A 180 -13.13 -18.15 -4.87
C LEU A 180 -13.12 -16.61 -4.97
N PRO A 181 -12.03 -15.93 -4.55
CA PRO A 181 -11.90 -14.49 -4.67
C PRO A 181 -11.30 -14.16 -6.03
N ILE A 182 -12.09 -13.57 -6.92
CA ILE A 182 -11.64 -13.10 -8.23
C ILE A 182 -11.54 -11.58 -8.21
N GLU A 183 -10.42 -11.08 -8.66
CA GLU A 183 -10.19 -9.68 -8.89
C GLU A 183 -9.80 -9.48 -10.36
N LEU A 184 -10.64 -8.72 -11.09
CA LEU A 184 -10.35 -8.32 -12.47
C LEU A 184 -9.97 -6.84 -12.48
N THR A 185 -8.80 -6.52 -13.05
CA THR A 185 -8.30 -5.16 -13.17
C THR A 185 -8.33 -4.71 -14.62
N PHE A 186 -8.83 -3.50 -14.85
CA PHE A 186 -9.00 -2.87 -16.14
C PHE A 186 -8.16 -1.59 -16.24
N ASN A 187 -7.66 -1.29 -17.43
CA ASN A 187 -6.91 -0.03 -17.68
C ASN A 187 -7.82 1.21 -17.74
N LYS A 188 -9.13 1.02 -17.86
CA LYS A 188 -10.13 2.10 -17.93
C LYS A 188 -11.38 1.78 -17.08
N PRO A 189 -12.14 2.81 -16.66
CA PRO A 189 -13.40 2.60 -15.93
C PRO A 189 -14.40 1.77 -16.74
N ILE A 190 -14.98 0.77 -16.13
CA ILE A 190 -16.03 -0.07 -16.74
C ILE A 190 -17.39 0.60 -16.58
N SER A 191 -18.08 0.79 -17.67
CA SER A 191 -19.42 1.39 -17.71
C SER A 191 -20.53 0.35 -17.50
N SER A 192 -20.42 -0.83 -18.14
CA SER A 192 -21.39 -1.92 -18.03
C SER A 192 -20.74 -3.29 -18.19
N ILE A 193 -21.43 -4.30 -17.67
CA ILE A 193 -21.03 -5.70 -17.72
C ILE A 193 -22.22 -6.53 -18.19
N ASN A 194 -22.00 -7.35 -19.22
CA ASN A 194 -22.96 -8.35 -19.65
C ASN A 194 -22.74 -9.63 -18.83
N THR A 195 -23.53 -9.82 -17.78
CA THR A 195 -23.41 -10.96 -16.87
C THR A 195 -23.79 -12.28 -17.50
N ASP A 196 -24.61 -12.30 -18.57
CA ASP A 196 -25.00 -13.53 -19.28
C ASP A 196 -23.77 -14.18 -19.96
N SER A 197 -22.77 -13.39 -20.28
CA SER A 197 -21.52 -13.82 -20.92
C SER A 197 -20.37 -14.04 -19.95
N LEU A 198 -20.65 -13.98 -18.61
CA LEU A 198 -19.65 -14.10 -17.54
C LEU A 198 -19.99 -15.27 -16.64
N TYR A 199 -19.12 -16.29 -16.59
CA TYR A 199 -19.35 -17.48 -15.81
C TYR A 199 -18.04 -18.15 -15.35
N ILE A 200 -18.14 -19.08 -14.42
CA ILE A 200 -17.03 -19.92 -13.97
C ILE A 200 -17.27 -21.34 -14.47
N ALA A 201 -16.38 -21.85 -15.32
CA ALA A 201 -16.35 -23.24 -15.74
C ALA A 201 -15.50 -24.05 -14.76
N TYR A 202 -15.97 -25.24 -14.37
CA TYR A 202 -15.25 -26.17 -13.51
C TYR A 202 -15.23 -27.61 -14.02
N ASP A 203 -15.92 -27.85 -15.14
CA ASP A 203 -15.93 -29.09 -15.90
C ASP A 203 -16.21 -28.77 -17.38
N THR A 204 -16.15 -29.76 -18.25
CA THR A 204 -16.39 -29.60 -19.71
C THR A 204 -17.77 -29.05 -20.05
N SER A 205 -18.78 -29.32 -19.20
CA SER A 205 -20.18 -28.92 -19.41
C SER A 205 -20.81 -28.21 -18.21
N SER A 206 -20.06 -28.05 -17.11
CA SER A 206 -20.61 -27.53 -15.85
C SER A 206 -20.07 -26.13 -15.57
N ILE A 207 -20.97 -25.19 -15.28
CA ILE A 207 -20.67 -23.80 -15.01
C ILE A 207 -21.35 -23.31 -13.72
N ILE A 208 -20.79 -22.25 -13.14
CA ILE A 208 -21.45 -21.39 -12.16
C ILE A 208 -21.69 -20.06 -12.85
N GLN A 209 -22.96 -19.70 -13.04
CA GLN A 209 -23.34 -18.42 -13.62
C GLN A 209 -23.03 -17.29 -12.63
N ILE A 210 -22.41 -16.23 -13.09
CA ILE A 210 -22.17 -15.04 -12.28
C ILE A 210 -23.40 -14.15 -12.34
N MET A 211 -23.92 -13.85 -11.15
CA MET A 211 -25.09 -12.98 -11.00
C MET A 211 -24.65 -11.54 -10.67
N PRO A 212 -25.42 -10.51 -11.04
CA PRO A 212 -25.06 -9.11 -10.81
C PRO A 212 -24.72 -8.78 -9.33
N GLU A 213 -25.40 -9.41 -8.38
CA GLU A 213 -25.19 -9.21 -6.94
C GLU A 213 -23.85 -9.78 -6.42
N MET A 214 -23.19 -10.64 -7.20
CA MET A 214 -21.85 -11.16 -6.89
C MET A 214 -20.74 -10.18 -7.27
N LEU A 215 -21.08 -9.13 -8.03
CA LEU A 215 -20.15 -8.17 -8.60
C LEU A 215 -20.11 -6.90 -7.75
N SER A 216 -18.92 -6.43 -7.42
CA SER A 216 -18.72 -5.12 -6.81
C SER A 216 -17.44 -4.49 -7.32
N PHE A 217 -17.42 -3.15 -7.43
CA PHE A 217 -16.17 -2.44 -7.66
C PHE A 217 -15.56 -2.05 -6.33
N ASP A 218 -14.23 -2.13 -6.23
CA ASP A 218 -13.49 -1.65 -5.06
C ASP A 218 -13.66 -0.15 -4.82
N ASP A 219 -13.80 0.61 -5.91
CA ASP A 219 -14.04 2.05 -5.92
C ASP A 219 -15.07 2.39 -7.01
N SER A 220 -16.22 2.89 -6.58
CA SER A 220 -17.33 3.24 -7.47
C SER A 220 -17.04 4.43 -8.41
N LEU A 221 -16.04 5.26 -8.08
CA LEU A 221 -15.63 6.42 -8.87
C LEU A 221 -14.55 6.06 -9.90
N ARG A 222 -13.78 4.99 -9.66
CA ARG A 222 -12.75 4.49 -10.58
C ARG A 222 -13.24 3.35 -11.45
N ARG A 223 -13.96 2.39 -10.87
CA ARG A 223 -14.52 1.22 -11.56
C ARG A 223 -13.50 0.47 -12.43
N THR A 224 -12.24 0.45 -11.99
CA THR A 224 -11.15 -0.24 -12.67
C THR A 224 -10.79 -1.58 -12.05
N LYS A 225 -11.36 -1.89 -10.90
CA LYS A 225 -11.15 -3.16 -10.22
C LYS A 225 -12.49 -3.76 -9.84
N LEU A 226 -12.82 -4.89 -10.47
CA LEU A 226 -14.03 -5.66 -10.22
C LEU A 226 -13.71 -6.82 -9.31
N LEU A 227 -14.47 -6.94 -8.24
CA LEU A 227 -14.34 -7.97 -7.21
C LEU A 227 -15.52 -8.93 -7.28
N LEU A 228 -15.21 -10.24 -7.23
CA LEU A 228 -16.19 -11.32 -7.13
C LEU A 228 -15.75 -12.24 -6.00
N ASN A 229 -16.70 -12.63 -5.14
CA ASN A 229 -16.49 -13.63 -4.10
C ASN A 229 -17.51 -14.74 -4.31
N VAL A 230 -17.11 -15.84 -4.93
CA VAL A 230 -17.99 -16.93 -5.32
C VAL A 230 -17.87 -18.10 -4.37
N PRO A 231 -18.90 -18.43 -3.58
CA PRO A 231 -18.91 -19.60 -2.75
C PRO A 231 -18.84 -20.87 -3.59
N ILE A 232 -17.90 -21.75 -3.31
CA ILE A 232 -17.75 -23.04 -4.00
C ILE A 232 -18.13 -24.14 -3.03
N PRO A 233 -19.20 -24.91 -3.32
CA PRO A 233 -19.62 -26.01 -2.47
C PRO A 233 -18.52 -27.05 -2.27
N ASP A 234 -18.45 -27.63 -1.07
CA ASP A 234 -17.48 -28.69 -0.77
C ASP A 234 -17.71 -29.93 -1.62
N SER A 235 -18.98 -30.19 -2.03
CA SER A 235 -19.37 -31.30 -2.90
C SER A 235 -18.79 -31.23 -4.32
N LEU A 236 -18.32 -30.06 -4.78
CA LEU A 236 -17.65 -29.92 -6.09
C LEU A 236 -16.22 -30.43 -5.98
N ALA A 237 -15.96 -31.59 -6.59
CA ALA A 237 -14.64 -32.23 -6.58
C ALA A 237 -13.62 -31.62 -7.55
N ALA A 238 -14.04 -30.70 -8.42
CA ALA A 238 -13.16 -30.03 -9.38
C ALA A 238 -12.01 -29.33 -8.65
N GLU A 239 -10.80 -29.45 -9.21
CA GLU A 239 -9.61 -28.78 -8.67
C GLU A 239 -9.34 -27.44 -9.35
N ILE A 240 -9.77 -27.27 -10.62
CA ILE A 240 -9.56 -26.06 -11.40
C ILE A 240 -10.90 -25.39 -11.69
N PHE A 241 -10.94 -24.10 -11.45
CA PHE A 241 -12.06 -23.22 -11.74
C PHE A 241 -11.57 -22.13 -12.67
N THR A 242 -12.23 -21.96 -13.82
CA THR A 242 -11.84 -20.99 -14.85
C THR A 242 -12.92 -19.93 -14.98
N ILE A 243 -12.63 -18.67 -14.64
CA ILE A 243 -13.51 -17.59 -15.03
C ILE A 243 -13.41 -17.40 -16.55
N LYS A 244 -14.55 -17.27 -17.18
CA LYS A 244 -14.68 -16.99 -18.61
C LYS A 244 -15.58 -15.79 -18.82
N ALA A 245 -15.09 -14.85 -19.60
CA ALA A 245 -15.83 -13.71 -20.11
C ALA A 245 -15.75 -13.75 -21.64
N ALA A 246 -16.86 -13.98 -22.32
CA ALA A 246 -16.92 -13.97 -23.78
C ALA A 246 -16.51 -12.59 -24.33
N ASP A 247 -16.37 -12.46 -25.64
CA ASP A 247 -16.27 -11.15 -26.26
C ASP A 247 -17.48 -10.28 -25.91
N SER A 248 -17.31 -8.98 -25.91
CA SER A 248 -18.38 -8.02 -25.57
C SER A 248 -19.02 -8.23 -24.16
N THR A 249 -18.28 -8.80 -23.20
CA THR A 249 -18.71 -8.91 -21.80
C THR A 249 -18.55 -7.62 -21.04
N PHE A 250 -17.41 -6.92 -21.21
CA PHE A 250 -17.08 -5.69 -20.50
C PHE A 250 -17.07 -4.51 -21.47
N PHE A 251 -17.80 -3.46 -21.12
CA PHE A 251 -17.79 -2.19 -21.84
C PHE A 251 -17.18 -1.11 -20.99
N ASP A 252 -16.18 -0.42 -21.49
CA ASP A 252 -15.56 0.70 -20.79
C ASP A 252 -16.35 2.01 -20.98
N ILE A 253 -15.86 3.07 -20.32
CA ILE A 253 -16.46 4.40 -20.33
C ILE A 253 -16.46 5.06 -21.72
N GLU A 254 -15.58 4.64 -22.64
CA GLU A 254 -15.47 5.13 -24.02
C GLU A 254 -16.16 4.21 -25.03
N ASN A 255 -17.02 3.29 -24.56
CA ASN A 255 -17.74 2.28 -25.34
C ASN A 255 -16.83 1.31 -26.10
N GLN A 256 -15.59 1.10 -25.62
CA GLN A 256 -14.77 -0.02 -26.08
C GLN A 256 -15.16 -1.26 -25.30
N PHE A 257 -14.99 -2.43 -25.89
CA PHE A 257 -15.29 -3.71 -25.26
C PHE A 257 -14.15 -4.70 -25.45
N ASN A 258 -14.13 -5.79 -24.68
CA ASN A 258 -13.17 -6.86 -24.88
C ASN A 258 -13.51 -7.61 -26.18
N GLU A 259 -12.64 -7.45 -27.19
CA GLU A 259 -12.80 -8.03 -28.53
C GLU A 259 -12.60 -9.55 -28.56
N LYS A 260 -12.08 -10.14 -27.49
CA LYS A 260 -11.77 -11.56 -27.36
C LYS A 260 -12.26 -12.10 -26.03
N GLU A 261 -12.48 -13.40 -26.00
CA GLU A 261 -12.71 -14.12 -24.74
C GLU A 261 -11.53 -13.87 -23.78
N PHE A 262 -11.84 -13.60 -22.52
CA PHE A 262 -10.90 -13.54 -21.43
C PHE A 262 -11.08 -14.76 -20.51
N THR A 263 -9.99 -15.39 -20.14
CA THR A 263 -9.98 -16.54 -19.22
C THR A 263 -8.91 -16.41 -18.16
N ALA A 264 -9.21 -16.88 -16.93
CA ALA A 264 -8.24 -16.98 -15.85
C ALA A 264 -8.54 -18.20 -14.96
N ASN A 265 -7.49 -18.92 -14.59
CA ASN A 265 -7.60 -20.18 -13.84
C ASN A 265 -7.28 -19.99 -12.37
N TYR A 266 -8.03 -20.72 -11.52
CA TYR A 266 -7.87 -20.75 -10.08
C TYR A 266 -7.87 -22.19 -9.59
N LYS A 267 -7.05 -22.49 -8.57
CA LYS A 267 -6.93 -23.84 -8.01
C LYS A 267 -7.65 -23.92 -6.67
N LYS A 268 -8.62 -24.86 -6.56
CA LYS A 268 -9.24 -25.20 -5.27
C LYS A 268 -8.26 -25.99 -4.43
N LEU A 269 -8.02 -25.56 -3.21
CA LEU A 269 -7.13 -26.21 -2.26
C LEU A 269 -7.92 -27.13 -1.36
N LYS A 270 -7.32 -28.26 -1.00
CA LYS A 270 -7.86 -29.16 0.02
C LYS A 270 -7.55 -28.63 1.41
N ARG A 271 -8.43 -28.90 2.38
CA ARG A 271 -8.25 -28.43 3.76
C ARG A 271 -6.90 -28.88 4.35
N GLU A 272 -6.54 -30.14 4.07
CA GLU A 272 -5.31 -30.77 4.57
C GLU A 272 -4.03 -30.16 3.99
N ALA A 273 -4.15 -29.48 2.86
CA ALA A 273 -3.02 -28.76 2.24
C ALA A 273 -2.74 -27.42 2.93
N LEU A 274 -3.68 -26.89 3.71
CA LEU A 274 -3.55 -25.59 4.37
C LEU A 274 -3.06 -25.77 5.81
N SER A 275 -2.37 -24.76 6.33
CA SER A 275 -2.09 -24.69 7.77
C SER A 275 -3.36 -24.42 8.56
N ASP A 276 -3.35 -24.70 9.86
CA ASP A 276 -4.45 -24.32 10.73
C ASP A 276 -4.38 -22.85 11.08
N ALA A 277 -3.26 -22.39 11.63
CA ALA A 277 -3.08 -21.01 12.03
C ALA A 277 -1.61 -20.59 12.11
N ILE A 278 -1.38 -19.28 11.97
CA ILE A 278 -0.20 -18.57 12.44
C ILE A 278 -0.69 -17.48 13.39
N SER A 279 -0.25 -17.47 14.63
CA SER A 279 -0.69 -16.49 15.63
C SER A 279 0.43 -15.97 16.51
N GLY A 280 0.23 -14.80 17.08
CA GLY A 280 1.20 -14.16 17.96
C GLY A 280 0.67 -12.88 18.59
N LYS A 281 1.57 -12.20 19.31
CA LYS A 281 1.31 -10.93 20.00
C LYS A 281 2.32 -9.87 19.58
N ILE A 282 1.89 -8.62 19.65
CA ILE A 282 2.76 -7.44 19.52
C ILE A 282 3.02 -6.93 20.92
N GLU A 283 4.29 -6.81 21.29
CA GLU A 283 4.71 -6.44 22.63
C GLU A 283 5.47 -5.11 22.61
N GLY A 284 5.17 -4.22 23.56
CA GLY A 284 5.87 -2.96 23.78
C GLY A 284 5.28 -1.72 23.10
N SER A 285 4.35 -1.86 22.18
CA SER A 285 3.59 -0.75 21.56
C SER A 285 2.10 -0.98 21.67
N GLU A 286 1.34 0.12 21.54
CA GLU A 286 -0.11 0.10 21.38
C GLU A 286 -0.47 0.35 19.91
N GLY A 287 -1.57 -0.30 19.44
CA GLY A 287 -2.10 -0.14 18.09
C GLY A 287 -2.77 1.22 17.85
N PRO A 288 -3.37 1.43 16.67
CA PRO A 288 -3.67 0.40 15.65
C PRO A 288 -2.46 -0.17 14.92
N PHE A 289 -2.62 -1.38 14.36
CA PHE A 289 -1.55 -2.04 13.61
C PHE A 289 -2.06 -2.60 12.28
N ILE A 290 -1.20 -2.55 11.27
CA ILE A 290 -1.31 -3.31 10.03
C ILE A 290 -0.35 -4.49 10.14
N ILE A 291 -0.88 -5.71 10.00
CA ILE A 291 -0.06 -6.92 10.07
C ILE A 291 -0.09 -7.60 8.72
N GLN A 292 1.07 -7.74 8.11
CA GLN A 292 1.25 -8.30 6.79
C GLN A 292 2.03 -9.62 6.87
N LEU A 293 1.46 -10.67 6.29
CA LEU A 293 2.15 -11.92 6.03
C LEU A 293 2.74 -11.83 4.63
N LEU A 294 4.05 -11.69 4.53
CA LEU A 294 4.78 -11.57 3.27
C LEU A 294 5.27 -12.94 2.80
N ASN A 295 5.13 -13.25 1.52
CA ASN A 295 5.69 -14.45 0.91
C ASN A 295 7.23 -14.34 0.74
N SER A 296 7.87 -15.38 0.22
CA SER A 296 9.32 -15.42 -0.01
C SER A 296 9.84 -14.32 -0.95
N LYS A 297 8.98 -13.77 -1.83
CA LYS A 297 9.30 -12.66 -2.72
C LYS A 297 9.12 -11.29 -2.07
N GLY A 298 8.58 -11.23 -0.83
CA GLY A 298 8.24 -9.99 -0.14
C GLY A 298 6.89 -9.38 -0.53
N GLU A 299 6.06 -10.12 -1.27
CA GLU A 299 4.71 -9.70 -1.63
C GLU A 299 3.72 -10.02 -0.50
N ILE A 300 2.71 -9.19 -0.33
CA ILE A 300 1.67 -9.39 0.68
C ILE A 300 0.78 -10.58 0.29
N SER A 301 0.86 -11.66 1.07
CA SER A 301 0.00 -12.83 0.93
C SER A 301 -1.33 -12.65 1.68
N ARG A 302 -1.26 -12.11 2.91
CA ARG A 302 -2.40 -11.78 3.76
C ARG A 302 -2.13 -10.48 4.49
N GLU A 303 -3.19 -9.75 4.80
CA GLU A 303 -3.13 -8.52 5.58
C GLU A 303 -4.32 -8.46 6.53
N ILE A 304 -4.08 -8.03 7.76
CA ILE A 304 -5.13 -7.77 8.76
C ILE A 304 -4.87 -6.44 9.45
N PHE A 305 -5.95 -5.80 9.86
CA PHE A 305 -5.94 -4.53 10.59
C PHE A 305 -6.49 -4.77 11.99
N ILE A 306 -5.74 -4.37 13.01
CA ILE A 306 -6.18 -4.50 14.41
C ILE A 306 -6.13 -3.14 15.09
N THR A 307 -7.20 -2.78 15.80
CA THR A 307 -7.36 -1.45 16.40
C THR A 307 -7.25 -1.43 17.92
N GLN A 308 -7.72 -2.47 18.59
CA GLN A 308 -7.82 -2.51 20.06
C GLN A 308 -7.11 -3.70 20.70
N GLN A 309 -6.62 -4.63 19.89
CA GLN A 309 -5.95 -5.84 20.34
C GLN A 309 -4.46 -5.75 19.98
N ASN A 310 -3.66 -6.49 20.69
CA ASN A 310 -2.25 -6.70 20.34
C ASN A 310 -1.97 -8.13 19.88
N THR A 311 -3.01 -8.94 19.65
CA THR A 311 -2.91 -10.31 19.14
C THR A 311 -3.38 -10.39 17.70
N PHE A 312 -2.77 -11.27 16.92
CA PHE A 312 -3.15 -11.51 15.54
C PHE A 312 -3.21 -13.01 15.22
N GLN A 313 -3.97 -13.34 14.18
CA GLN A 313 -4.07 -14.70 13.66
C GLN A 313 -4.32 -14.70 12.15
N PHE A 314 -3.57 -15.52 11.42
CA PHE A 314 -3.81 -15.88 10.02
C PHE A 314 -4.25 -17.32 9.96
N LEU A 315 -5.43 -17.56 9.43
CA LEU A 315 -6.00 -18.91 9.28
C LEU A 315 -5.85 -19.42 7.86
N LEU A 316 -5.72 -20.74 7.70
CA LEU A 316 -5.79 -21.42 6.41
C LEU A 316 -4.81 -20.85 5.39
N VAL A 317 -3.57 -20.68 5.79
CA VAL A 317 -2.50 -20.19 4.93
C VAL A 317 -1.88 -21.35 4.15
N GLU A 318 -1.56 -21.13 2.88
CA GLU A 318 -0.87 -22.10 2.05
C GLU A 318 0.54 -22.40 2.60
N PRO A 319 1.06 -23.64 2.43
CA PRO A 319 2.45 -23.94 2.78
C PRO A 319 3.44 -23.02 2.04
N GLY A 320 4.50 -22.64 2.71
CA GLY A 320 5.51 -21.77 2.11
C GLY A 320 6.43 -21.14 3.14
N THR A 321 7.31 -20.25 2.65
CA THR A 321 8.17 -19.43 3.50
C THR A 321 7.59 -18.04 3.58
N TYR A 322 7.41 -17.56 4.81
CA TYR A 322 6.76 -16.28 5.10
C TYR A 322 7.58 -15.41 6.02
N ARG A 323 7.28 -14.12 6.03
CA ARG A 323 7.74 -13.13 7.03
C ARG A 323 6.53 -12.37 7.55
N ILE A 324 6.50 -12.10 8.84
CA ILE A 324 5.46 -11.26 9.43
C ILE A 324 6.04 -9.85 9.59
N LYS A 325 5.40 -8.89 8.97
CA LYS A 325 5.71 -7.46 9.06
C LYS A 325 4.56 -6.76 9.78
N VAL A 326 4.89 -5.90 10.72
CA VAL A 326 3.92 -5.09 11.46
C VAL A 326 4.24 -3.61 11.27
N ILE A 327 3.21 -2.82 11.06
CA ILE A 327 3.26 -1.37 10.95
C ILE A 327 2.40 -0.81 12.09
N ALA A 328 2.94 0.11 12.87
CA ALA A 328 2.15 0.87 13.83
C ALA A 328 1.43 2.01 13.09
N ASP A 329 0.18 1.77 12.70
CA ASP A 329 -0.66 2.72 11.96
C ASP A 329 -1.32 3.72 12.92
N LEU A 330 -0.53 4.70 13.37
CA LEU A 330 -0.91 5.59 14.46
C LEU A 330 -2.09 6.52 14.12
N ASN A 331 -2.34 6.77 12.85
CA ASN A 331 -3.42 7.60 12.38
C ASN A 331 -4.64 6.82 11.86
N GLY A 332 -4.55 5.48 11.80
CA GLY A 332 -5.64 4.59 11.41
C GLY A 332 -6.05 4.70 9.93
N ASN A 333 -5.11 5.10 9.06
CA ASN A 333 -5.41 5.26 7.62
C ASN A 333 -5.19 3.99 6.79
N ASN A 334 -4.84 2.88 7.44
CA ASN A 334 -4.60 1.55 6.86
C ASN A 334 -3.45 1.51 5.84
N ARG A 335 -2.46 2.36 6.00
CA ARG A 335 -1.24 2.37 5.20
C ARG A 335 -0.06 2.83 6.06
N TRP A 336 1.15 2.53 5.63
CA TRP A 336 2.36 3.05 6.24
C TRP A 336 2.62 4.50 5.78
N ASP A 337 2.89 5.39 6.74
CA ASP A 337 3.24 6.78 6.50
C ASP A 337 4.72 7.05 6.80
N PRO A 338 5.49 7.56 5.82
CA PRO A 338 6.87 7.99 6.03
C PRO A 338 6.93 9.26 6.90
N ALA A 339 8.13 9.62 7.34
CA ALA A 339 8.35 10.87 8.05
C ALA A 339 7.95 12.08 7.20
N ASN A 340 7.32 13.07 7.84
CA ASN A 340 7.10 14.40 7.28
C ASN A 340 7.92 15.42 8.09
N PHE A 341 9.05 15.83 7.54
CA PHE A 341 9.96 16.74 8.21
C PHE A 341 9.36 18.12 8.44
N THR A 342 8.58 18.62 7.48
CA THR A 342 7.94 19.93 7.54
C THR A 342 6.91 20.03 8.67
N GLU A 343 6.15 18.96 8.88
CA GLU A 343 5.16 18.87 9.95
C GLU A 343 5.76 18.38 11.28
N GLY A 344 7.02 17.98 11.28
CA GLY A 344 7.65 17.36 12.44
C GLY A 344 7.04 16.02 12.84
N ARG A 345 6.52 15.27 11.87
CA ARG A 345 5.93 13.95 12.05
C ARG A 345 6.98 12.86 11.77
N TYR A 346 7.18 11.96 12.70
CA TYR A 346 8.00 10.76 12.51
C TYR A 346 7.34 9.77 11.57
N ALA A 347 8.14 8.91 10.94
CA ALA A 347 7.63 7.75 10.23
C ALA A 347 6.93 6.79 11.18
N GLU A 348 5.91 6.12 10.68
CA GLU A 348 5.31 5.01 11.39
C GLU A 348 6.30 3.87 11.53
N GLN A 349 6.32 3.27 12.71
CA GLN A 349 7.27 2.22 13.02
C GLN A 349 6.93 0.94 12.27
N VAL A 350 7.96 0.31 11.72
CA VAL A 350 7.87 -0.98 11.03
C VAL A 350 8.77 -1.98 11.73
N PHE A 351 8.23 -3.13 12.06
CA PHE A 351 8.97 -4.21 12.69
C PHE A 351 8.58 -5.57 12.15
N TYR A 352 9.44 -6.53 12.36
CA TYR A 352 9.30 -7.88 11.84
C TYR A 352 9.36 -8.89 12.98
N PHE A 353 8.69 -10.00 12.80
CA PHE A 353 8.95 -11.17 13.61
C PHE A 353 10.43 -11.56 13.51
N LEU A 354 11.02 -11.90 14.65
CA LEU A 354 12.34 -12.47 14.76
C LEU A 354 12.23 -13.73 15.61
N ASP A 355 12.63 -14.86 15.05
CA ASP A 355 12.72 -16.09 15.82
C ASP A 355 13.63 -15.89 17.06
N PRO A 356 13.14 -16.14 18.27
CA PRO A 356 13.87 -15.79 19.50
C PRO A 356 15.18 -16.59 19.69
N VAL A 357 15.32 -17.71 18.99
CA VAL A 357 16.51 -18.58 19.10
C VAL A 357 17.52 -18.27 18.02
N THR A 358 17.07 -18.15 16.77
CA THR A 358 17.95 -18.02 15.59
C THR A 358 18.10 -16.58 15.12
N GLY A 359 17.21 -15.67 15.52
CA GLY A 359 17.12 -14.29 14.99
C GLY A 359 16.62 -14.23 13.54
N ASN A 360 16.15 -15.34 12.97
CA ASN A 360 15.67 -15.38 11.59
C ASN A 360 14.29 -14.69 11.49
N LYS A 361 14.06 -14.01 10.38
CA LYS A 361 12.76 -13.39 10.04
C LYS A 361 11.82 -14.34 9.31
N GLU A 362 12.31 -15.47 8.83
CA GLU A 362 11.56 -16.39 8.00
C GLU A 362 10.87 -17.47 8.82
N ILE A 363 9.63 -17.72 8.48
CA ILE A 363 8.78 -18.76 9.05
C ILE A 363 8.49 -19.78 7.94
N ILE A 364 8.83 -21.03 8.17
CA ILE A 364 8.49 -22.15 7.27
C ILE A 364 7.17 -22.74 7.75
N LEU A 365 6.17 -22.70 6.89
CA LEU A 365 4.81 -23.20 7.15
C LEU A 365 4.53 -24.45 6.33
N ARG A 366 3.89 -25.45 6.95
CA ARG A 366 3.43 -26.68 6.29
C ARG A 366 1.92 -26.88 6.48
N GLY A 367 1.33 -27.73 5.63
CA GLY A 367 -0.08 -28.12 5.78
C GLY A 367 -0.34 -28.78 7.14
N GLY A 368 -1.47 -28.48 7.73
CA GLY A 368 -1.89 -28.96 9.04
C GLY A 368 -1.12 -28.38 10.24
N TRP A 369 -0.18 -27.46 10.03
CA TRP A 369 0.58 -26.86 11.12
C TRP A 369 -0.16 -25.69 11.76
N THR A 370 -0.04 -25.61 13.08
CA THR A 370 -0.35 -24.42 13.89
C THR A 370 0.97 -23.86 14.40
N LEU A 371 1.24 -22.59 14.11
CA LEU A 371 2.38 -21.85 14.64
C LEU A 371 1.87 -20.79 15.61
N GLU A 372 2.02 -21.05 16.88
CA GLU A 372 1.67 -20.12 17.97
C GLU A 372 2.91 -19.33 18.43
N ASP A 373 2.67 -18.32 19.24
CA ASP A 373 3.72 -17.51 19.88
C ASP A 373 4.72 -16.85 18.91
N GLN A 374 4.24 -16.50 17.70
CA GLN A 374 5.03 -15.69 16.78
C GLN A 374 5.03 -14.23 17.26
N ASN A 375 5.58 -14.01 18.46
CA ASN A 375 5.53 -12.73 19.15
C ASN A 375 6.50 -11.73 18.53
N ILE A 376 6.09 -10.48 18.47
CA ILE A 376 6.84 -9.42 17.80
C ILE A 376 7.13 -8.32 18.81
N LEU A 377 8.44 -8.10 19.03
CA LEU A 377 8.92 -7.02 19.88
C LEU A 377 9.03 -5.74 19.07
N THR A 378 8.57 -4.64 19.64
CA THR A 378 8.69 -3.34 18.98
C THR A 378 10.12 -2.80 19.07
N PRO A 379 10.63 -2.13 18.03
CA PRO A 379 11.90 -1.46 18.11
C PRO A 379 11.84 -0.23 19.04
N PRO A 380 12.98 0.28 19.50
CA PRO A 380 13.02 1.54 20.24
C PRO A 380 12.47 2.68 19.35
N LYS A 381 11.74 3.61 19.96
CA LYS A 381 11.25 4.81 19.27
C LYS A 381 12.45 5.72 18.97
N THR A 382 12.35 6.49 17.88
CA THR A 382 13.29 7.58 17.58
C THR A 382 13.37 8.55 18.76
N GLY A 383 14.58 8.89 19.16
CA GLY A 383 14.81 9.84 20.24
C GLY A 383 15.92 9.43 21.21
N VAL A 384 15.91 10.07 22.35
CA VAL A 384 16.78 9.78 23.50
C VAL A 384 15.95 9.06 24.54
N ALA A 385 16.28 7.83 24.86
CA ALA A 385 15.59 7.10 25.93
C ALA A 385 15.84 7.81 27.28
N LYS A 386 14.78 8.04 28.05
CA LYS A 386 14.93 8.58 29.41
C LYS A 386 15.76 7.59 30.24
N GLN A 387 16.89 8.04 30.80
CA GLN A 387 17.62 7.28 31.75
C GLN A 387 16.72 7.02 32.97
N LYS A 388 16.50 5.76 33.34
CA LYS A 388 15.95 5.43 34.66
C LYS A 388 16.97 5.88 35.70
N ASN A 389 16.67 6.92 36.44
CA ASN A 389 17.47 7.26 37.62
C ASN A 389 17.54 6.00 38.49
N LYS A 390 18.73 5.41 38.59
CA LYS A 390 18.99 4.46 39.64
C LYS A 390 18.82 5.26 40.94
N SER A 391 17.75 5.00 41.67
CA SER A 391 17.66 5.43 43.06
C SER A 391 18.88 4.83 43.76
N VAL A 392 19.76 5.70 44.18
CA VAL A 392 20.82 5.34 45.12
C VAL A 392 20.10 5.14 46.45
N ASP A 393 19.76 3.90 46.75
CA ASP A 393 19.36 3.53 48.09
C ASP A 393 20.61 3.68 48.99
N ASN A 394 20.57 4.69 49.86
CA ASN A 394 21.50 4.85 50.98
C ASN A 394 21.12 3.89 52.11
#